data_6f4d2fa893b672487876d54e04bd47bb
#
_entry.id   6f4d2fa893b672487876d54e04bd47bb
#
_cell.length_a   1.000
_cell.length_b   1.000
_cell.length_c   1.000
_cell.angle_alpha   90.00
_cell.angle_beta   90.00
_cell.angle_gamma   90.00
#
_symmetry.space_group_name_H-M   'P 1'
#
loop_
_entity.id
_entity.type
_entity.pdbx_description
1 polymer ?
#
loop_
_entity_poly.entity_id
_entity_poly.type
_entity_poly.pdbx_seq_one_letter_code
_entity_poly.pdbx_strand_id
1 'polypeptide(L)'
;MRSNVKLFHLVALAVVLSMVLSACGGGATQAPATEAPAATAAPATEAPAATEPPAATEAPTSMGEGEVAIVAWPGYIERGANDAAYDWVTAFEKETGCMVTVKDAATSDEMVTLMSTGEYDLVTASGDSSLRMIYGGVVQEIDITKIPSYNTVDERLQNAPWHTVGGKHYGVSYQWGPNVLMYNTDVFGDQPPTSWNVVFEEQTLPDGKSNKDRVQAYSGPIYIADAALYLMATRPELGITDPYELNEEQFAAALELLSQQRKITPKYWGDYLVQVEDFKNEGFVASSSWPLQVNLLQADGAPIASVVPVEGATGWADTTMMSAKAPHPQCAYLWLEHSLNPKVQGDVAAWFGSNPSVPAACDGASELFGTEGCKTNGFDNFDKIHFWKTPIADCGNGNTDCVTYDRWTEEFTAIVGQ
;
A
#
# COMPACT_ATOMS: atom_id res chain seq x y z
N MET A 1 15.80 -27.31 32.86
CA MET A 1 15.94 -26.23 31.87
C MET A 1 16.60 -24.95 32.41
N ARG A 2 17.39 -24.95 33.49
CA ARG A 2 18.03 -23.72 34.07
C ARG A 2 19.58 -23.69 33.86
N SER A 3 20.16 -24.66 33.16
CA SER A 3 21.61 -24.75 32.99
C SER A 3 22.16 -24.09 31.72
N ASN A 4 21.36 -23.97 30.65
CA ASN A 4 21.88 -23.53 29.34
C ASN A 4 21.93 -21.99 29.16
N VAL A 5 21.21 -21.25 29.98
CA VAL A 5 21.16 -19.75 29.89
C VAL A 5 22.46 -19.15 30.44
N LYS A 6 23.07 -19.75 31.46
CA LYS A 6 24.32 -19.24 32.05
C LYS A 6 25.55 -19.46 31.15
N LEU A 7 25.51 -20.47 30.31
CA LEU A 7 26.61 -20.77 29.38
C LEU A 7 26.61 -19.76 28.21
N PHE A 8 25.45 -19.32 27.77
CA PHE A 8 25.32 -18.37 26.68
C PHE A 8 25.82 -16.95 27.05
N HIS A 9 25.59 -16.51 28.30
CA HIS A 9 26.10 -15.22 28.78
C HIS A 9 27.62 -15.20 29.01
N LEU A 10 28.23 -16.31 29.34
CA LEU A 10 29.70 -16.42 29.48
C LEU A 10 30.44 -16.43 28.13
N VAL A 11 29.84 -16.99 27.08
CA VAL A 11 30.40 -16.98 25.72
C VAL A 11 30.30 -15.60 25.09
N ALA A 12 29.18 -14.90 25.31
CA ALA A 12 28.99 -13.55 24.82
C ALA A 12 29.95 -12.52 25.46
N LEU A 13 30.30 -12.70 26.75
CA LEU A 13 31.25 -11.83 27.46
C LEU A 13 32.72 -12.08 27.01
N ALA A 14 33.07 -13.28 26.63
CA ALA A 14 34.39 -13.64 26.13
C ALA A 14 34.66 -13.06 24.71
N VAL A 15 33.64 -12.97 23.86
CA VAL A 15 33.77 -12.42 22.50
C VAL A 15 33.90 -10.87 22.52
N VAL A 16 33.26 -10.20 23.45
CA VAL A 16 33.39 -8.74 23.59
C VAL A 16 34.76 -8.35 24.17
N LEU A 17 35.36 -9.19 25.04
CA LEU A 17 36.66 -8.88 25.64
C LEU A 17 37.83 -9.11 24.67
N SER A 18 37.67 -9.94 23.62
CA SER A 18 38.70 -10.21 22.62
C SER A 18 38.84 -9.13 21.53
N MET A 19 37.89 -8.20 21.41
CA MET A 19 37.93 -7.09 20.42
C MET A 19 38.59 -5.81 20.93
N VAL A 20 38.93 -5.71 22.20
CA VAL A 20 39.49 -4.46 22.80
C VAL A 20 41.01 -4.49 22.92
N LEU A 21 41.73 -5.62 22.59
CA LEU A 21 43.15 -5.79 22.81
C LEU A 21 44.03 -5.69 21.55
N SER A 22 43.52 -5.23 20.41
CA SER A 22 44.29 -5.14 19.15
C SER A 22 44.60 -3.73 18.66
N ALA A 23 44.68 -2.76 19.54
CA ALA A 23 45.07 -1.39 19.17
C ALA A 23 46.05 -0.83 20.19
N CYS A 24 47.36 -1.14 20.06
CA CYS A 24 48.50 -0.31 20.40
C CYS A 24 49.80 -1.08 20.31
N GLY A 25 50.75 -0.58 19.51
CA GLY A 25 52.16 -1.04 19.54
C GLY A 25 52.88 -0.79 18.24
N GLY A 26 53.36 0.42 18.01
CA GLY A 26 54.26 0.81 16.93
C GLY A 26 55.70 0.42 17.25
N GLY A 27 56.53 0.37 16.21
CA GLY A 27 57.98 0.25 16.37
C GLY A 27 58.65 -0.24 15.10
N ALA A 28 59.11 0.67 14.27
CA ALA A 28 59.91 0.39 13.10
C ALA A 28 61.32 -0.05 13.54
N THR A 29 61.82 -1.20 12.98
CA THR A 29 63.23 -1.49 12.98
C THR A 29 63.65 -1.93 11.58
N GLN A 30 64.53 -1.14 10.96
CA GLN A 30 65.15 -1.42 9.66
C GLN A 30 66.11 -2.61 9.81
N ALA A 31 66.08 -3.55 8.89
CA ALA A 31 67.09 -4.59 8.70
C ALA A 31 67.82 -4.34 7.37
N PRO A 32 69.09 -4.73 7.25
CA PRO A 32 69.98 -4.23 6.20
C PRO A 32 69.79 -4.96 4.87
N ALA A 33 70.08 -4.23 3.79
CA ALA A 33 70.02 -4.65 2.42
C ALA A 33 71.04 -5.77 2.10
N THR A 34 70.51 -6.87 1.51
CA THR A 34 71.33 -7.89 0.90
C THR A 34 71.30 -7.73 -0.62
N GLU A 35 72.44 -7.62 -1.25
CA GLU A 35 72.64 -7.50 -2.70
C GLU A 35 72.04 -8.68 -3.44
N ALA A 36 71.28 -8.42 -4.50
CA ALA A 36 70.74 -9.41 -5.40
C ALA A 36 71.73 -9.78 -6.53
N PRO A 37 71.80 -11.05 -6.92
CA PRO A 37 72.63 -11.47 -8.06
C PRO A 37 72.06 -11.00 -9.38
N ALA A 38 72.95 -10.69 -10.35
CA ALA A 38 72.63 -10.21 -11.68
C ALA A 38 71.72 -11.18 -12.45
N ALA A 39 70.67 -10.62 -13.02
CA ALA A 39 69.72 -11.33 -13.84
C ALA A 39 70.30 -11.56 -15.27
N THR A 40 70.27 -12.84 -15.69
CA THR A 40 70.53 -13.28 -17.04
C THR A 40 69.33 -12.89 -17.94
N ALA A 41 69.58 -12.20 -19.04
CA ALA A 41 68.56 -11.80 -19.97
C ALA A 41 67.91 -13.05 -20.67
N ALA A 42 66.60 -13.18 -20.53
CA ALA A 42 65.80 -14.13 -21.27
C ALA A 42 65.36 -13.47 -22.62
N PRO A 43 65.14 -14.26 -23.67
CA PRO A 43 64.75 -13.72 -24.99
C PRO A 43 63.36 -13.11 -24.96
N ALA A 44 63.21 -11.99 -25.68
CA ALA A 44 61.95 -11.27 -25.84
C ALA A 44 60.87 -12.14 -26.55
N THR A 45 59.82 -12.50 -25.80
CA THR A 45 58.62 -13.06 -26.39
C THR A 45 57.75 -11.89 -26.86
N GLU A 46 57.39 -11.89 -28.14
CA GLU A 46 56.42 -10.89 -28.69
C GLU A 46 55.15 -10.90 -27.87
N ALA A 47 54.72 -9.71 -27.45
CA ALA A 47 53.46 -9.51 -26.74
C ALA A 47 52.27 -9.82 -27.68
N PRO A 48 51.22 -10.54 -27.21
CA PRO A 48 50.00 -10.69 -27.98
C PRO A 48 49.39 -9.33 -28.30
N ALA A 49 48.90 -9.15 -29.55
CA ALA A 49 48.19 -7.95 -29.94
C ALA A 49 47.05 -7.64 -28.95
N ALA A 50 46.99 -6.39 -28.49
CA ALA A 50 45.92 -5.92 -27.62
C ALA A 50 44.59 -6.14 -28.34
N THR A 51 43.73 -7.00 -27.76
CA THR A 51 42.34 -7.11 -28.19
C THR A 51 41.66 -5.78 -27.85
N GLU A 52 41.09 -5.11 -28.84
CA GLU A 52 40.27 -3.93 -28.64
C GLU A 52 39.22 -4.23 -27.57
N PRO A 53 39.01 -3.33 -26.57
CA PRO A 53 37.91 -3.49 -25.62
C PRO A 53 36.60 -3.53 -26.41
N PRO A 54 35.62 -4.39 -25.99
CA PRO A 54 34.31 -4.38 -26.62
C PRO A 54 33.77 -2.96 -26.59
N ALA A 55 33.23 -2.50 -27.74
CA ALA A 55 32.55 -1.22 -27.84
C ALA A 55 31.58 -1.08 -26.68
N ALA A 56 31.72 -0.02 -25.92
CA ALA A 56 30.77 0.30 -24.86
C ALA A 56 29.38 0.35 -25.51
N THR A 57 28.48 -0.53 -25.07
CA THR A 57 27.07 -0.46 -25.45
C THR A 57 26.60 0.91 -24.98
N GLU A 58 26.23 1.79 -25.89
CA GLU A 58 25.65 3.08 -25.53
C GLU A 58 24.46 2.81 -24.58
N ALA A 59 24.47 3.41 -23.41
CA ALA A 59 23.33 3.39 -22.52
C ALA A 59 22.12 3.94 -23.28
N PRO A 60 20.93 3.31 -23.16
CA PRO A 60 19.74 3.81 -23.83
C PRO A 60 19.53 5.28 -23.43
N THR A 61 19.32 6.15 -24.42
CA THR A 61 19.02 7.55 -24.17
C THR A 61 17.69 7.63 -23.43
N SER A 62 17.69 8.13 -22.19
CA SER A 62 16.46 8.30 -21.42
C SER A 62 15.51 9.26 -22.12
N MET A 63 14.21 8.94 -22.10
CA MET A 63 13.15 9.83 -22.61
C MET A 63 12.84 10.98 -21.63
N GLY A 64 13.38 10.93 -20.42
CA GLY A 64 13.24 11.93 -19.37
C GLY A 64 14.52 12.11 -18.56
N GLU A 65 14.41 12.41 -17.27
CA GLU A 65 15.54 12.68 -16.38
C GLU A 65 16.33 11.42 -16.00
N GLY A 66 15.84 10.24 -16.35
CA GLY A 66 16.49 8.94 -16.12
C GLY A 66 16.09 8.24 -14.84
N GLU A 67 15.25 8.84 -14.01
CA GLU A 67 14.77 8.28 -12.73
C GLU A 67 13.34 8.76 -12.43
N VAL A 68 12.58 7.94 -11.66
CA VAL A 68 11.33 8.35 -11.01
C VAL A 68 11.25 7.70 -9.63
N ALA A 69 11.08 8.51 -8.60
CA ALA A 69 10.95 8.05 -7.21
C ALA A 69 9.49 8.11 -6.76
N ILE A 70 8.95 6.96 -6.35
CA ILE A 70 7.51 6.78 -6.07
C ILE A 70 7.31 6.34 -4.63
N VAL A 71 6.49 7.07 -3.87
CA VAL A 71 5.91 6.59 -2.61
C VAL A 71 4.67 5.78 -2.94
N ALA A 72 4.60 4.53 -2.48
CA ALA A 72 3.52 3.64 -2.84
C ALA A 72 3.04 2.79 -1.66
N TRP A 73 1.79 2.33 -1.73
CA TRP A 73 1.33 1.24 -0.89
C TRP A 73 2.14 -0.02 -1.21
N PRO A 74 2.45 -0.87 -0.22
CA PRO A 74 3.08 -2.16 -0.48
C PRO A 74 2.29 -2.98 -1.51
N GLY A 75 3.00 -3.55 -2.49
CA GLY A 75 2.38 -4.32 -3.57
C GLY A 75 1.79 -3.50 -4.73
N TYR A 76 1.91 -2.16 -4.72
CA TYR A 76 1.38 -1.32 -5.80
C TYR A 76 2.33 -1.20 -7.00
N ILE A 77 3.59 -1.49 -6.81
CA ILE A 77 4.61 -1.36 -7.87
C ILE A 77 5.52 -2.58 -7.82
N GLU A 78 5.21 -3.58 -8.64
CA GLU A 78 5.89 -4.86 -8.63
C GLU A 78 6.89 -4.99 -9.80
N ARG A 79 8.05 -5.58 -9.47
CA ARG A 79 9.16 -5.86 -10.37
C ARG A 79 9.46 -7.37 -10.44
N GLY A 80 8.47 -8.21 -10.19
CA GLY A 80 8.64 -9.65 -10.14
C GLY A 80 9.45 -10.17 -8.95
N ALA A 81 9.63 -9.35 -7.90
CA ALA A 81 10.41 -9.74 -6.72
C ALA A 81 9.68 -10.75 -5.84
N ASN A 82 8.37 -10.60 -5.70
CA ASN A 82 7.51 -11.49 -4.94
C ASN A 82 7.03 -12.68 -5.79
N ASP A 83 6.65 -12.41 -7.03
CA ASP A 83 6.29 -13.41 -8.03
C ASP A 83 6.75 -12.91 -9.41
N ALA A 84 7.58 -13.69 -10.11
CA ALA A 84 8.16 -13.34 -11.39
C ALA A 84 7.13 -13.09 -12.51
N ALA A 85 5.89 -13.54 -12.35
CA ALA A 85 4.80 -13.26 -13.29
C ALA A 85 4.31 -11.81 -13.23
N TYR A 86 4.52 -11.14 -12.09
CA TYR A 86 4.03 -9.79 -11.83
C TYR A 86 5.17 -8.77 -11.94
N ASP A 87 5.44 -8.31 -13.15
CA ASP A 87 6.45 -7.29 -13.45
C ASP A 87 5.93 -6.30 -14.50
N TRP A 88 5.54 -5.13 -14.08
CA TRP A 88 5.16 -4.03 -14.97
C TRP A 88 6.16 -2.87 -14.96
N VAL A 89 7.23 -2.99 -14.19
CA VAL A 89 8.27 -1.97 -14.04
C VAL A 89 9.39 -2.15 -15.08
N THR A 90 9.91 -3.37 -15.25
CA THR A 90 11.07 -3.63 -16.11
C THR A 90 10.83 -3.22 -17.56
N ALA A 91 9.61 -3.40 -18.08
CA ALA A 91 9.24 -2.98 -19.43
C ALA A 91 9.29 -1.45 -19.57
N PHE A 92 8.75 -0.72 -18.58
CA PHE A 92 8.80 0.74 -18.54
C PHE A 92 10.22 1.28 -18.52
N GLU A 93 11.09 0.75 -17.65
CA GLU A 93 12.49 1.18 -17.56
C GLU A 93 13.25 0.95 -18.86
N LYS A 94 13.03 -0.20 -19.50
CA LYS A 94 13.67 -0.54 -20.76
C LYS A 94 13.21 0.37 -21.92
N GLU A 95 11.93 0.73 -21.94
CA GLU A 95 11.34 1.56 -22.98
C GLU A 95 11.74 3.03 -22.82
N THR A 96 11.68 3.55 -21.59
CA THR A 96 11.83 4.98 -21.33
C THR A 96 13.22 5.40 -20.87
N GLY A 97 14.00 4.47 -20.31
CA GLY A 97 15.26 4.75 -19.62
C GLY A 97 15.06 5.44 -18.25
N CYS A 98 13.82 5.53 -17.75
CA CYS A 98 13.50 6.06 -16.42
C CYS A 98 13.53 4.93 -15.40
N MET A 99 14.56 4.87 -14.55
CA MET A 99 14.68 3.89 -13.49
C MET A 99 13.67 4.19 -12.38
N VAL A 100 12.89 3.19 -11.95
CA VAL A 100 11.87 3.33 -10.92
C VAL A 100 12.46 2.98 -9.55
N THR A 101 12.39 3.91 -8.60
CA THR A 101 12.67 3.65 -7.19
C THR A 101 11.36 3.72 -6.40
N VAL A 102 11.15 2.79 -5.49
CA VAL A 102 9.92 2.70 -4.71
C VAL A 102 10.23 2.82 -3.22
N LYS A 103 9.50 3.67 -2.53
CA LYS A 103 9.44 3.76 -1.08
C LYS A 103 8.05 3.30 -0.63
N ASP A 104 7.98 2.14 -0.03
CA ASP A 104 6.75 1.66 0.59
C ASP A 104 6.37 2.53 1.79
N ALA A 105 5.09 2.87 1.88
CA ALA A 105 4.47 3.51 3.02
C ALA A 105 3.25 2.70 3.47
N ALA A 106 3.20 2.39 4.76
CA ALA A 106 2.17 1.52 5.33
C ALA A 106 0.85 2.25 5.63
N THR A 107 0.87 3.58 5.70
CA THR A 107 -0.31 4.41 6.05
C THR A 107 -0.37 5.68 5.21
N SER A 108 -1.59 6.23 5.06
CA SER A 108 -1.83 7.54 4.45
C SER A 108 -1.05 8.67 5.14
N ASP A 109 -0.89 8.62 6.46
CA ASP A 109 -0.15 9.65 7.22
C ASP A 109 1.36 9.59 6.94
N GLU A 110 1.91 8.38 6.76
CA GLU A 110 3.30 8.21 6.33
C GLU A 110 3.52 8.77 4.93
N MET A 111 2.58 8.55 3.99
CA MET A 111 2.64 9.11 2.63
C MET A 111 2.67 10.64 2.64
N VAL A 112 1.78 11.28 3.41
CA VAL A 112 1.76 12.75 3.57
C VAL A 112 3.10 13.25 4.12
N THR A 113 3.67 12.56 5.09
CA THR A 113 4.96 12.91 5.70
C THR A 113 6.11 12.79 4.68
N LEU A 114 6.21 11.67 3.97
CA LEU A 114 7.24 11.42 2.97
C LEU A 114 7.17 12.44 1.82
N MET A 115 5.98 12.70 1.29
CA MET A 115 5.79 13.66 0.20
C MET A 115 6.13 15.10 0.62
N SER A 116 5.96 15.45 1.90
CA SER A 116 6.31 16.77 2.43
C SER A 116 7.82 17.04 2.39
N THR A 117 8.67 16.01 2.30
CA THR A 117 10.13 16.17 2.16
C THR A 117 10.51 16.78 0.81
N GLY A 118 9.75 16.48 -0.24
CA GLY A 118 10.05 16.88 -1.62
C GLY A 118 11.13 16.03 -2.29
N GLU A 119 11.43 14.85 -1.76
CA GLU A 119 12.45 13.92 -2.28
C GLU A 119 11.88 12.94 -3.30
N TYR A 120 10.55 12.86 -3.41
CA TYR A 120 9.84 11.92 -4.28
C TYR A 120 9.09 12.65 -5.40
N ASP A 121 8.91 11.96 -6.52
CA ASP A 121 8.20 12.47 -7.69
C ASP A 121 6.70 12.22 -7.61
N LEU A 122 6.33 11.00 -7.23
CA LEU A 122 4.96 10.50 -7.26
C LEU A 122 4.57 9.85 -5.94
N VAL A 123 3.26 9.81 -5.68
CA VAL A 123 2.66 9.04 -4.57
C VAL A 123 1.36 8.38 -5.06
N THR A 124 1.13 7.13 -4.64
CA THR A 124 -0.17 6.44 -4.83
C THR A 124 -1.03 6.68 -3.59
N ALA A 125 -1.84 7.74 -3.62
CA ALA A 125 -2.59 8.22 -2.45
C ALA A 125 -4.03 7.73 -2.43
N SER A 126 -4.50 7.28 -1.28
CA SER A 126 -5.92 7.05 -1.04
C SER A 126 -6.67 8.37 -0.76
N GLY A 127 -7.99 8.36 -0.92
CA GLY A 127 -8.82 9.57 -0.84
C GLY A 127 -8.79 10.29 0.49
N ASP A 128 -8.46 9.60 1.59
CA ASP A 128 -8.30 10.19 2.92
C ASP A 128 -7.05 11.07 3.07
N SER A 129 -6.05 10.90 2.20
CA SER A 129 -4.81 11.70 2.18
C SER A 129 -4.72 12.68 1.02
N SER A 130 -5.41 12.42 -0.10
CA SER A 130 -5.28 13.21 -1.32
C SER A 130 -5.60 14.69 -1.11
N LEU A 131 -6.76 15.01 -0.51
CA LEU A 131 -7.16 16.40 -0.27
C LEU A 131 -6.21 17.11 0.72
N ARG A 132 -5.67 16.38 1.69
CA ARG A 132 -4.67 16.91 2.64
C ARG A 132 -3.42 17.37 1.89
N MET A 133 -2.94 16.56 0.93
CA MET A 133 -1.78 16.92 0.11
C MET A 133 -2.08 18.05 -0.88
N ILE A 134 -3.28 18.10 -1.44
CA ILE A 134 -3.71 19.18 -2.34
C ILE A 134 -3.78 20.51 -1.58
N TYR A 135 -4.51 20.58 -0.49
CA TYR A 135 -4.66 21.81 0.31
C TYR A 135 -3.37 22.19 1.04
N GLY A 136 -2.52 21.23 1.38
CA GLY A 136 -1.18 21.45 1.93
C GLY A 136 -0.16 21.93 0.90
N GLY A 137 -0.51 21.97 -0.40
CA GLY A 137 0.41 22.36 -1.47
C GLY A 137 1.59 21.41 -1.65
N VAL A 138 1.44 20.16 -1.22
CA VAL A 138 2.47 19.11 -1.29
C VAL A 138 2.52 18.50 -2.69
N VAL A 139 1.36 18.43 -3.35
CA VAL A 139 1.21 17.95 -4.74
C VAL A 139 0.79 19.09 -5.66
N GLN A 140 1.07 18.94 -6.95
CA GLN A 140 0.78 19.93 -7.99
C GLN A 140 -0.35 19.48 -8.92
N GLU A 141 -0.94 20.45 -9.63
CA GLU A 141 -1.85 20.19 -10.73
C GLU A 141 -1.17 19.38 -11.82
N ILE A 142 -1.82 18.34 -12.30
CA ILE A 142 -1.38 17.51 -13.41
C ILE A 142 -1.96 18.02 -14.72
N ASP A 143 -1.08 18.26 -15.68
CA ASP A 143 -1.47 18.57 -17.06
C ASP A 143 -1.89 17.28 -17.77
N ILE A 144 -3.17 16.96 -17.75
CA ILE A 144 -3.73 15.74 -18.34
C ILE A 144 -3.53 15.67 -19.87
N THR A 145 -3.19 16.79 -20.54
CA THR A 145 -2.89 16.79 -21.98
C THR A 145 -1.56 16.10 -22.29
N LYS A 146 -0.70 15.93 -21.30
CA LYS A 146 0.56 15.17 -21.39
C LYS A 146 0.37 13.67 -21.14
N ILE A 147 -0.85 13.22 -20.87
CA ILE A 147 -1.21 11.83 -20.61
C ILE A 147 -2.26 11.42 -21.64
N PRO A 148 -1.83 10.98 -22.86
CA PRO A 148 -2.74 10.64 -23.95
C PRO A 148 -3.83 9.63 -23.57
N SER A 149 -3.50 8.68 -22.69
CA SER A 149 -4.44 7.64 -22.21
C SER A 149 -5.38 8.10 -21.11
N TYR A 150 -5.30 9.37 -20.63
CA TYR A 150 -6.17 9.84 -19.53
C TYR A 150 -7.66 9.65 -19.80
N ASN A 151 -8.11 9.82 -21.04
CA ASN A 151 -9.49 9.66 -21.45
C ASN A 151 -9.98 8.19 -21.49
N THR A 152 -9.09 7.21 -21.28
CA THR A 152 -9.43 5.79 -21.16
C THR A 152 -9.79 5.39 -19.72
N VAL A 153 -9.50 6.25 -18.75
CA VAL A 153 -9.92 6.07 -17.36
C VAL A 153 -11.45 6.06 -17.29
N ASP A 154 -12.01 5.21 -16.45
CA ASP A 154 -13.45 5.16 -16.19
C ASP A 154 -13.98 6.57 -15.87
N GLU A 155 -15.05 6.98 -16.56
CA GLU A 155 -15.60 8.35 -16.42
C GLU A 155 -16.01 8.69 -14.98
N ARG A 156 -16.36 7.69 -14.17
CA ARG A 156 -16.68 7.83 -12.74
C ARG A 156 -15.45 8.22 -11.90
N LEU A 157 -14.25 7.95 -12.40
CA LEU A 157 -12.96 8.20 -11.74
C LEU A 157 -12.20 9.39 -12.31
N GLN A 158 -12.49 9.83 -13.56
CA GLN A 158 -11.75 10.92 -14.20
C GLN A 158 -11.79 12.24 -13.42
N ASN A 159 -12.94 12.56 -12.81
CA ASN A 159 -13.17 13.81 -12.08
C ASN A 159 -13.55 13.56 -10.62
N ALA A 160 -13.02 12.50 -10.03
CA ALA A 160 -13.38 12.13 -8.68
C ALA A 160 -13.01 13.24 -7.66
N PRO A 161 -13.88 13.51 -6.66
CA PRO A 161 -13.74 14.65 -5.77
C PRO A 161 -12.50 14.60 -4.87
N TRP A 162 -11.92 13.43 -4.67
CA TRP A 162 -10.73 13.28 -3.86
C TRP A 162 -9.42 13.66 -4.57
N HIS A 163 -9.44 13.86 -5.89
CA HIS A 163 -8.27 14.34 -6.64
C HIS A 163 -8.56 15.47 -7.64
N THR A 164 -9.82 15.92 -7.74
CA THR A 164 -10.21 17.04 -8.60
C THR A 164 -10.79 18.17 -7.75
N VAL A 165 -10.08 19.29 -7.67
CA VAL A 165 -10.44 20.43 -6.84
C VAL A 165 -10.48 21.71 -7.70
N GLY A 166 -11.60 22.43 -7.65
CA GLY A 166 -11.75 23.68 -8.43
C GLY A 166 -11.62 23.48 -9.94
N GLY A 167 -11.98 22.31 -10.47
CA GLY A 167 -11.84 21.94 -11.88
C GLY A 167 -10.42 21.61 -12.33
N LYS A 168 -9.49 21.43 -11.39
CA LYS A 168 -8.09 21.08 -11.63
C LYS A 168 -7.84 19.64 -11.20
N HIS A 169 -7.11 18.90 -12.02
CA HIS A 169 -6.70 17.52 -11.72
C HIS A 169 -5.38 17.51 -10.96
N TYR A 170 -5.33 16.81 -9.84
CA TYR A 170 -4.13 16.64 -9.02
C TYR A 170 -3.61 15.20 -9.02
N GLY A 171 -4.29 14.31 -9.73
CA GLY A 171 -3.90 12.92 -9.80
C GLY A 171 -4.56 12.15 -10.94
N VAL A 172 -4.06 10.95 -11.17
CA VAL A 172 -4.56 9.98 -12.13
C VAL A 172 -4.98 8.74 -11.36
N SER A 173 -6.23 8.31 -11.51
CA SER A 173 -6.73 7.11 -10.85
C SER A 173 -5.92 5.88 -11.25
N TYR A 174 -5.48 5.10 -10.27
CA TYR A 174 -4.60 3.96 -10.45
C TYR A 174 -5.34 2.63 -10.37
N GLN A 175 -6.03 2.37 -9.28
CA GLN A 175 -6.87 1.20 -9.05
C GLN A 175 -7.88 1.49 -7.93
N TRP A 176 -8.90 0.65 -7.81
CA TRP A 176 -9.90 0.81 -6.76
C TRP A 176 -10.41 -0.54 -6.24
N GLY A 177 -10.95 -0.56 -5.03
CA GLY A 177 -11.51 -1.76 -4.46
C GLY A 177 -12.29 -1.51 -3.18
N PRO A 178 -13.12 -2.48 -2.77
CA PRO A 178 -13.81 -2.45 -1.49
C PRO A 178 -12.88 -2.81 -0.34
N ASN A 179 -13.18 -2.30 0.85
CA ASN A 179 -12.83 -2.99 2.08
C ASN A 179 -13.77 -4.20 2.21
N VAL A 180 -13.21 -5.40 2.31
CA VAL A 180 -14.00 -6.62 2.35
C VAL A 180 -14.12 -7.16 3.77
N LEU A 181 -15.21 -7.84 4.06
CA LEU A 181 -15.32 -8.68 5.25
C LEU A 181 -14.65 -10.01 4.95
N MET A 182 -13.42 -10.17 5.41
CA MET A 182 -12.66 -11.42 5.34
C MET A 182 -13.08 -12.35 6.47
N TYR A 183 -13.23 -13.64 6.20
CA TYR A 183 -13.65 -14.63 7.20
C TYR A 183 -13.06 -16.02 6.95
N ASN A 184 -12.98 -16.81 8.03
CA ASN A 184 -12.47 -18.17 8.00
C ASN A 184 -13.62 -19.15 7.64
N THR A 185 -13.47 -19.87 6.52
CA THR A 185 -14.49 -20.79 6.02
C THR A 185 -14.70 -22.03 6.87
N ASP A 186 -13.70 -22.45 7.66
CA ASP A 186 -13.86 -23.58 8.60
C ASP A 186 -14.75 -23.20 9.79
N VAL A 187 -14.82 -21.92 10.13
CA VAL A 187 -15.67 -21.40 11.22
C VAL A 187 -17.10 -21.14 10.74
N PHE A 188 -17.23 -20.55 9.55
CA PHE A 188 -18.53 -20.15 9.02
C PHE A 188 -19.22 -21.24 8.18
N GLY A 189 -18.47 -22.21 7.64
CA GLY A 189 -19.01 -23.32 6.85
C GLY A 189 -19.89 -22.85 5.69
N ASP A 190 -21.09 -23.40 5.61
CA ASP A 190 -22.10 -23.05 4.59
C ASP A 190 -22.91 -21.78 4.94
N GLN A 191 -22.51 -21.04 5.99
CA GLN A 191 -23.18 -19.84 6.47
C GLN A 191 -22.21 -18.64 6.47
N PRO A 192 -21.77 -18.15 5.28
CA PRO A 192 -20.89 -16.99 5.22
C PRO A 192 -21.51 -15.78 5.92
N PRO A 193 -20.72 -14.91 6.55
CA PRO A 193 -21.25 -13.69 7.15
C PRO A 193 -21.82 -12.79 6.05
N THR A 194 -22.96 -12.18 6.32
CA THR A 194 -23.65 -11.30 5.36
C THR A 194 -23.70 -9.84 5.80
N SER A 195 -23.22 -9.54 7.01
CA SER A 195 -23.29 -8.23 7.63
C SER A 195 -21.99 -7.92 8.39
N TRP A 196 -21.64 -6.64 8.47
CA TRP A 196 -20.55 -6.13 9.30
C TRP A 196 -20.78 -6.35 10.80
N ASN A 197 -21.99 -6.76 11.23
CA ASN A 197 -22.27 -7.04 12.64
C ASN A 197 -21.26 -8.02 13.26
N VAL A 198 -20.69 -8.93 12.46
CA VAL A 198 -19.73 -9.93 12.96
C VAL A 198 -18.46 -9.30 13.52
N VAL A 199 -18.09 -8.10 13.09
CA VAL A 199 -16.93 -7.37 13.61
C VAL A 199 -17.30 -6.23 14.54
N PHE A 200 -18.57 -5.78 14.56
CA PHE A 200 -19.03 -4.69 15.41
C PHE A 200 -19.75 -5.17 16.69
N GLU A 201 -20.39 -6.33 16.67
CA GLU A 201 -21.24 -6.79 17.76
C GLU A 201 -20.79 -8.15 18.30
N GLU A 202 -20.88 -8.32 19.63
CA GLU A 202 -20.60 -9.62 20.24
C GLU A 202 -21.72 -10.61 19.89
N GLN A 203 -21.34 -11.74 19.30
CA GLN A 203 -22.28 -12.77 18.87
C GLN A 203 -21.67 -14.17 18.90
N THR A 204 -22.53 -15.19 18.86
CA THR A 204 -22.10 -16.58 18.67
C THR A 204 -21.99 -16.88 17.19
N LEU A 205 -20.82 -17.39 16.78
CA LEU A 205 -20.52 -17.78 15.39
C LEU A 205 -21.06 -19.19 15.08
N PRO A 206 -21.11 -19.60 13.77
CA PRO A 206 -21.58 -20.93 13.39
C PRO A 206 -20.84 -22.11 14.03
N ASP A 207 -19.58 -21.92 14.45
CA ASP A 207 -18.82 -22.93 15.20
C ASP A 207 -19.25 -23.06 16.68
N GLY A 208 -20.27 -22.34 17.11
CA GLY A 208 -20.81 -22.33 18.47
C GLY A 208 -20.00 -21.50 19.49
N LYS A 209 -18.97 -20.78 19.06
CA LYS A 209 -18.14 -19.94 19.94
C LYS A 209 -18.45 -18.45 19.73
N SER A 210 -18.15 -17.62 20.76
CA SER A 210 -18.20 -16.17 20.62
C SER A 210 -17.17 -15.67 19.61
N ASN A 211 -17.49 -14.57 18.88
CA ASN A 211 -16.54 -13.82 18.09
C ASN A 211 -15.57 -12.98 18.92
N LYS A 212 -15.84 -12.80 20.21
CA LYS A 212 -14.99 -12.03 21.14
C LYS A 212 -13.56 -12.58 21.16
N ASP A 213 -12.60 -11.68 21.05
CA ASP A 213 -11.16 -11.96 20.98
C ASP A 213 -10.74 -12.75 19.71
N ARG A 214 -11.65 -12.85 18.72
CA ARG A 214 -11.42 -13.59 17.47
C ARG A 214 -11.64 -12.71 16.22
N VAL A 215 -11.90 -11.44 16.39
CA VAL A 215 -12.10 -10.49 15.30
C VAL A 215 -11.08 -9.37 15.34
N GLN A 216 -10.75 -8.86 14.17
CA GLN A 216 -9.87 -7.71 13.99
C GLN A 216 -10.55 -6.62 13.19
N ALA A 217 -9.94 -5.44 13.17
CA ALA A 217 -10.36 -4.30 12.36
C ALA A 217 -9.15 -3.47 11.93
N TYR A 218 -9.34 -2.58 10.96
CA TYR A 218 -8.28 -1.70 10.47
C TYR A 218 -7.91 -0.63 11.51
N SER A 219 -6.62 -0.32 11.63
CA SER A 219 -6.03 0.60 12.62
C SER A 219 -5.87 2.05 12.11
N GLY A 220 -6.65 2.50 11.13
CA GLY A 220 -6.60 3.87 10.63
C GLY A 220 -7.81 4.70 11.10
N PRO A 221 -7.66 6.02 11.35
CA PRO A 221 -8.79 6.88 11.76
C PRO A 221 -9.96 6.86 10.78
N ILE A 222 -9.68 6.63 9.49
CA ILE A 222 -10.70 6.50 8.46
C ILE A 222 -11.69 5.34 8.70
N TYR A 223 -11.34 4.37 9.56
CA TYR A 223 -12.20 3.25 9.95
C TYR A 223 -13.44 3.70 10.73
N ILE A 224 -13.50 4.94 11.21
CA ILE A 224 -14.73 5.53 11.75
C ILE A 224 -15.84 5.54 10.70
N ALA A 225 -15.49 5.69 9.41
CA ALA A 225 -16.45 5.61 8.31
C ALA A 225 -17.07 4.22 8.15
N ASP A 226 -16.34 3.13 8.46
CA ASP A 226 -16.89 1.77 8.46
C ASP A 226 -17.97 1.61 9.54
N ALA A 227 -17.74 2.18 10.72
CA ALA A 227 -18.75 2.22 11.77
C ALA A 227 -19.96 3.09 11.37
N ALA A 228 -19.72 4.23 10.75
CA ALA A 228 -20.78 5.12 10.25
C ALA A 228 -21.61 4.46 9.14
N LEU A 229 -20.98 3.73 8.22
CA LEU A 229 -21.65 2.95 7.18
C LEU A 229 -22.56 1.86 7.78
N TYR A 230 -22.05 1.14 8.78
CA TYR A 230 -22.87 0.16 9.49
C TYR A 230 -24.08 0.81 10.18
N LEU A 231 -23.89 1.98 10.83
CA LEU A 231 -24.97 2.74 11.44
C LEU A 231 -25.96 3.32 10.41
N MET A 232 -25.47 3.70 9.23
CA MET A 232 -26.31 4.17 8.12
C MET A 232 -27.39 3.14 7.75
N ALA A 233 -27.03 1.86 7.78
CA ALA A 233 -27.95 0.75 7.48
C ALA A 233 -28.78 0.32 8.70
N THR A 234 -28.21 0.35 9.92
CA THR A 234 -28.85 -0.23 11.12
C THR A 234 -29.55 0.82 12.01
N ARG A 235 -29.21 2.11 11.87
CA ARG A 235 -29.70 3.24 12.64
C ARG A 235 -30.15 4.40 11.72
N PRO A 236 -31.11 4.18 10.78
CA PRO A 236 -31.51 5.16 9.79
C PRO A 236 -32.02 6.47 10.40
N GLU A 237 -32.48 6.47 11.66
CA GLU A 237 -32.88 7.65 12.39
C GLU A 237 -31.75 8.67 12.61
N LEU A 238 -30.47 8.25 12.52
CA LEU A 238 -29.33 9.15 12.60
C LEU A 238 -29.20 10.03 11.34
N GLY A 239 -29.85 9.65 10.23
CA GLY A 239 -29.84 10.43 8.99
C GLY A 239 -28.45 10.55 8.35
N ILE A 240 -27.56 9.58 8.56
CA ILE A 240 -26.25 9.54 7.89
C ILE A 240 -26.50 9.30 6.40
N THR A 241 -25.99 10.15 5.54
CA THR A 241 -26.08 10.04 4.07
C THR A 241 -24.73 9.76 3.41
N ASP A 242 -23.65 10.14 4.09
CA ASP A 242 -22.26 9.89 3.67
C ASP A 242 -21.42 9.55 4.90
N PRO A 243 -20.74 8.41 4.93
CA PRO A 243 -20.01 7.96 6.11
C PRO A 243 -18.79 8.83 6.45
N TYR A 244 -18.37 9.75 5.55
CA TYR A 244 -17.26 10.67 5.78
C TYR A 244 -17.71 12.09 6.15
N GLU A 245 -19.00 12.39 6.04
CA GLU A 245 -19.59 13.71 6.31
C GLU A 245 -20.47 13.64 7.56
N LEU A 246 -19.85 13.43 8.72
CA LEU A 246 -20.56 13.23 9.99
C LEU A 246 -20.66 14.54 10.80
N ASN A 247 -21.85 14.90 11.23
CA ASN A 247 -22.02 15.90 12.27
C ASN A 247 -21.66 15.32 13.66
N GLU A 248 -21.63 16.14 14.71
CA GLU A 248 -21.23 15.75 16.06
C GLU A 248 -22.07 14.57 16.63
N GLU A 249 -23.39 14.53 16.39
CA GLU A 249 -24.25 13.45 16.85
C GLU A 249 -23.95 12.12 16.15
N GLN A 250 -23.82 12.15 14.83
CA GLN A 250 -23.49 10.99 13.99
C GLN A 250 -22.09 10.46 14.31
N PHE A 251 -21.13 11.37 14.46
CA PHE A 251 -19.76 11.05 14.85
C PHE A 251 -19.70 10.41 16.23
N ALA A 252 -20.39 10.99 17.23
CA ALA A 252 -20.45 10.41 18.56
C ALA A 252 -21.06 9.00 18.57
N ALA A 253 -22.09 8.75 17.73
CA ALA A 253 -22.67 7.41 17.60
C ALA A 253 -21.68 6.41 16.98
N ALA A 254 -20.89 6.81 15.99
CA ALA A 254 -19.85 5.97 15.40
C ALA A 254 -18.75 5.64 16.43
N LEU A 255 -18.31 6.61 17.23
CA LEU A 255 -17.32 6.39 18.30
C LEU A 255 -17.86 5.47 19.41
N GLU A 256 -19.13 5.57 19.75
CA GLU A 256 -19.76 4.67 20.71
C GLU A 256 -19.73 3.21 20.19
N LEU A 257 -20.08 3.00 18.91
CA LEU A 257 -20.01 1.68 18.28
C LEU A 257 -18.59 1.12 18.29
N LEU A 258 -17.58 1.94 17.94
CA LEU A 258 -16.17 1.53 17.99
C LEU A 258 -15.71 1.22 19.43
N SER A 259 -16.16 1.97 20.40
CA SER A 259 -15.88 1.70 21.83
C SER A 259 -16.51 0.39 22.30
N GLN A 260 -17.63 -0.02 21.73
CA GLN A 260 -18.22 -1.34 21.97
C GLN A 260 -17.43 -2.43 21.24
N GLN A 261 -17.08 -2.22 19.97
CA GLN A 261 -16.23 -3.11 19.18
C GLN A 261 -14.89 -3.38 19.87
N ARG A 262 -14.27 -2.37 20.50
CA ARG A 262 -12.99 -2.52 21.22
C ARG A 262 -13.04 -3.59 22.32
N LYS A 263 -14.20 -3.87 22.88
CA LYS A 263 -14.39 -4.90 23.93
C LYS A 263 -14.34 -6.33 23.38
N ILE A 264 -14.54 -6.51 22.09
CA ILE A 264 -14.51 -7.81 21.41
C ILE A 264 -13.31 -7.95 20.46
N THR A 265 -12.66 -6.82 20.07
CA THR A 265 -11.55 -6.74 19.14
C THR A 265 -10.25 -6.49 19.90
N PRO A 266 -9.41 -7.53 20.13
CA PRO A 266 -8.22 -7.40 20.96
C PRO A 266 -7.10 -6.65 20.23
N LYS A 267 -7.12 -6.67 18.89
CA LYS A 267 -6.04 -6.15 18.04
C LYS A 267 -6.60 -5.49 16.79
N TYR A 268 -6.07 -4.32 16.48
CA TYR A 268 -6.27 -3.63 15.19
C TYR A 268 -5.03 -3.80 14.34
N TRP A 269 -5.20 -4.03 13.03
CA TRP A 269 -4.09 -4.20 12.11
C TRP A 269 -3.81 -2.90 11.33
N GLY A 270 -2.55 -2.52 11.24
CA GLY A 270 -2.08 -1.39 10.43
C GLY A 270 -1.09 -1.82 9.34
N ASP A 271 -0.61 -3.07 9.42
CA ASP A 271 0.28 -3.69 8.44
C ASP A 271 -0.40 -4.95 7.89
N TYR A 272 -0.50 -5.06 6.56
CA TYR A 272 -1.21 -6.16 5.90
C TYR A 272 -0.55 -7.53 6.13
N LEU A 273 0.80 -7.60 6.19
CA LEU A 273 1.50 -8.86 6.50
C LEU A 273 1.27 -9.30 7.94
N VAL A 274 1.19 -8.35 8.88
CA VAL A 274 0.83 -8.66 10.27
C VAL A 274 -0.57 -9.26 10.32
N GLN A 275 -1.55 -8.73 9.59
CA GLN A 275 -2.88 -9.32 9.53
C GLN A 275 -2.86 -10.74 8.95
N VAL A 276 -2.09 -10.97 7.87
CA VAL A 276 -1.93 -12.30 7.26
C VAL A 276 -1.38 -13.30 8.29
N GLU A 277 -0.33 -12.93 9.03
CA GLU A 277 0.25 -13.78 10.07
C GLU A 277 -0.70 -14.01 11.26
N ASP A 278 -1.46 -13.00 11.65
CA ASP A 278 -2.47 -13.10 12.71
C ASP A 278 -3.55 -14.13 12.37
N PHE A 279 -4.06 -14.11 11.14
CA PHE A 279 -5.05 -15.10 10.70
C PHE A 279 -4.49 -16.52 10.63
N LYS A 280 -3.20 -16.68 10.30
CA LYS A 280 -2.53 -17.99 10.31
C LYS A 280 -2.28 -18.54 11.72
N ASN A 281 -1.93 -17.67 12.67
CA ASN A 281 -1.28 -18.11 13.90
C ASN A 281 -2.02 -17.73 15.19
N GLU A 282 -2.87 -16.69 15.19
CA GLU A 282 -3.49 -16.17 16.41
C GLU A 282 -5.00 -16.50 16.56
N GLY A 283 -5.58 -17.19 15.56
CA GLY A 283 -6.93 -17.69 15.63
C GLY A 283 -8.03 -16.65 15.34
N PHE A 284 -7.68 -15.56 14.66
CA PHE A 284 -8.67 -14.63 14.13
C PHE A 284 -9.52 -15.28 13.05
N VAL A 285 -10.81 -14.94 13.02
CA VAL A 285 -11.79 -15.61 12.16
C VAL A 285 -12.62 -14.67 11.31
N ALA A 286 -12.66 -13.38 11.62
CA ALA A 286 -13.25 -12.34 10.77
C ALA A 286 -12.57 -10.99 10.98
N SER A 287 -12.51 -10.17 9.93
CA SER A 287 -11.92 -8.84 9.97
C SER A 287 -12.38 -8.00 8.77
N SER A 288 -12.39 -6.66 8.94
CA SER A 288 -12.23 -5.79 7.77
C SER A 288 -10.84 -6.00 7.17
N SER A 289 -10.73 -6.08 5.85
CA SER A 289 -9.49 -6.42 5.15
C SER A 289 -9.49 -5.83 3.74
N TRP A 290 -8.32 -5.83 3.11
CA TRP A 290 -8.23 -5.59 1.68
C TRP A 290 -8.21 -6.93 0.92
N PRO A 291 -8.60 -6.95 -0.35
CA PRO A 291 -8.54 -8.17 -1.17
C PRO A 291 -7.16 -8.81 -1.23
N LEU A 292 -6.08 -8.03 -1.13
CA LEU A 292 -4.70 -8.51 -1.13
C LEU A 292 -4.45 -9.56 -0.04
N GLN A 293 -4.85 -9.30 1.22
CA GLN A 293 -4.65 -10.26 2.31
C GLN A 293 -5.44 -11.54 2.09
N VAL A 294 -6.66 -11.42 1.52
CA VAL A 294 -7.47 -12.58 1.15
C VAL A 294 -6.73 -13.45 0.13
N ASN A 295 -6.20 -12.83 -0.94
CA ASN A 295 -5.45 -13.52 -1.98
C ASN A 295 -4.19 -14.21 -1.44
N LEU A 296 -3.41 -13.51 -0.61
CA LEU A 296 -2.21 -14.08 0.01
C LEU A 296 -2.53 -15.28 0.89
N LEU A 297 -3.55 -15.20 1.72
CA LEU A 297 -3.98 -16.30 2.59
C LEU A 297 -4.50 -17.48 1.78
N GLN A 298 -5.27 -17.24 0.71
CA GLN A 298 -5.77 -18.29 -0.18
C GLN A 298 -4.63 -18.96 -0.96
N ALA A 299 -3.65 -18.20 -1.43
CA ALA A 299 -2.46 -18.74 -2.10
C ALA A 299 -1.64 -19.67 -1.18
N ASP A 300 -1.62 -19.37 0.12
CA ASP A 300 -1.00 -20.24 1.14
C ASP A 300 -1.91 -21.41 1.56
N GLY A 301 -3.09 -21.58 0.96
CA GLY A 301 -4.03 -22.65 1.27
C GLY A 301 -4.84 -22.47 2.55
N ALA A 302 -4.86 -21.26 3.12
CA ALA A 302 -5.68 -20.98 4.30
C ALA A 302 -7.18 -21.01 3.95
N PRO A 303 -8.06 -21.47 4.87
CA PRO A 303 -9.51 -21.56 4.65
C PRO A 303 -10.16 -20.17 4.80
N ILE A 304 -9.85 -19.24 3.90
CA ILE A 304 -10.29 -17.87 3.93
C ILE A 304 -11.14 -17.54 2.71
N ALA A 305 -12.18 -16.75 2.93
CA ALA A 305 -12.97 -16.11 1.89
C ALA A 305 -13.33 -14.68 2.30
N SER A 306 -13.93 -13.93 1.40
CA SER A 306 -14.43 -12.59 1.69
C SER A 306 -15.77 -12.31 1.03
N VAL A 307 -16.47 -11.32 1.57
CA VAL A 307 -17.74 -10.81 1.01
C VAL A 307 -17.78 -9.29 1.14
N VAL A 308 -18.57 -8.65 0.29
CA VAL A 308 -19.08 -7.29 0.53
C VAL A 308 -20.41 -7.46 1.24
N PRO A 309 -20.57 -6.99 2.49
CA PRO A 309 -21.81 -7.16 3.26
C PRO A 309 -23.01 -6.43 2.65
N VAL A 310 -24.20 -6.74 3.18
CA VAL A 310 -25.48 -6.17 2.71
C VAL A 310 -25.56 -4.65 2.90
N GLU A 311 -24.86 -4.13 3.89
CA GLU A 311 -24.76 -2.69 4.18
C GLU A 311 -23.89 -1.95 3.14
N GLY A 312 -23.24 -2.66 2.22
CA GLY A 312 -22.21 -2.12 1.36
C GLY A 312 -20.84 -2.16 2.03
N ALA A 313 -19.89 -1.42 1.47
CA ALA A 313 -18.54 -1.31 2.01
C ALA A 313 -18.00 0.11 1.86
N THR A 314 -17.12 0.53 2.74
CA THR A 314 -16.14 1.54 2.43
C THR A 314 -15.12 0.97 1.44
N GLY A 315 -14.39 1.82 0.76
CA GLY A 315 -13.39 1.36 -0.19
C GLY A 315 -12.41 2.47 -0.55
N TRP A 316 -11.45 2.13 -1.32
CA TRP A 316 -10.40 3.02 -1.77
C TRP A 316 -10.40 3.11 -3.30
N ALA A 317 -10.15 4.30 -3.81
CA ALA A 317 -9.89 4.56 -5.22
C ALA A 317 -8.61 5.39 -5.28
N ASP A 318 -7.50 4.70 -5.40
CA ASP A 318 -6.20 5.29 -5.22
C ASP A 318 -5.74 6.04 -6.47
N THR A 319 -5.03 7.10 -6.22
CA THR A 319 -4.66 8.09 -7.23
C THR A 319 -3.17 8.31 -7.22
N THR A 320 -2.52 8.21 -8.36
CA THR A 320 -1.12 8.62 -8.50
C THR A 320 -1.05 10.13 -8.65
N MET A 321 -0.44 10.80 -7.68
CA MET A 321 -0.30 12.25 -7.59
C MET A 321 1.16 12.67 -7.74
N MET A 322 1.42 13.85 -8.34
CA MET A 322 2.77 14.37 -8.54
C MET A 322 3.15 15.38 -7.45
N SER A 323 4.33 15.22 -6.89
CA SER A 323 4.92 16.19 -5.94
C SER A 323 4.98 17.59 -6.54
N ALA A 324 4.65 18.61 -5.74
CA ALA A 324 4.85 20.01 -6.14
C ALA A 324 6.33 20.36 -6.41
N LYS A 325 7.25 19.50 -5.95
CA LYS A 325 8.70 19.64 -6.10
C LYS A 325 9.32 18.45 -6.84
N ALA A 326 8.54 17.72 -7.65
CA ALA A 326 9.02 16.51 -8.33
C ALA A 326 10.39 16.75 -8.99
N PRO A 327 11.44 16.00 -8.59
CA PRO A 327 12.78 16.14 -9.18
C PRO A 327 12.81 15.69 -10.66
N HIS A 328 11.96 14.73 -11.04
CA HIS A 328 11.99 14.07 -12.34
C HIS A 328 10.60 14.11 -13.04
N PRO A 329 10.06 15.31 -13.35
CA PRO A 329 8.68 15.45 -13.83
C PRO A 329 8.42 14.79 -15.19
N GLN A 330 9.39 14.66 -16.09
CA GLN A 330 9.21 13.97 -17.37
C GLN A 330 9.05 12.48 -17.16
N CYS A 331 9.92 11.84 -16.37
CA CYS A 331 9.78 10.44 -16.02
C CYS A 331 8.50 10.16 -15.23
N ALA A 332 8.06 11.12 -14.40
CA ALA A 332 6.79 11.04 -13.69
C ALA A 332 5.58 11.01 -14.66
N TYR A 333 5.54 11.87 -15.66
CA TYR A 333 4.48 11.83 -16.68
C TYR A 333 4.51 10.55 -17.52
N LEU A 334 5.70 10.04 -17.87
CA LEU A 334 5.83 8.76 -18.57
C LEU A 334 5.30 7.60 -17.72
N TRP A 335 5.54 7.63 -16.41
CA TRP A 335 4.97 6.64 -15.48
C TRP A 335 3.44 6.73 -15.40
N LEU A 336 2.89 7.95 -15.30
CA LEU A 336 1.44 8.16 -15.28
C LEU A 336 0.77 7.60 -16.55
N GLU A 337 1.37 7.82 -17.72
CA GLU A 337 0.90 7.25 -19.00
C GLU A 337 1.02 5.73 -19.00
N HIS A 338 2.18 5.18 -18.59
CA HIS A 338 2.41 3.74 -18.52
C HIS A 338 1.41 3.03 -17.62
N SER A 339 1.09 3.63 -16.46
CA SER A 339 0.16 3.07 -15.49
C SER A 339 -1.27 2.92 -16.01
N LEU A 340 -1.64 3.63 -17.07
CA LEU A 340 -2.95 3.53 -17.74
C LEU A 340 -2.98 2.49 -18.87
N ASN A 341 -1.89 1.79 -19.15
CA ASN A 341 -1.90 0.71 -20.12
C ASN A 341 -2.83 -0.42 -19.65
N PRO A 342 -3.81 -0.89 -20.46
CA PRO A 342 -4.77 -1.91 -20.03
C PRO A 342 -4.15 -3.21 -19.52
N LYS A 343 -2.97 -3.62 -20.09
CA LYS A 343 -2.25 -4.79 -19.59
C LYS A 343 -1.69 -4.52 -18.18
N VAL A 344 -1.06 -3.37 -17.96
CA VAL A 344 -0.52 -2.98 -16.66
C VAL A 344 -1.64 -2.89 -15.63
N GLN A 345 -2.75 -2.27 -15.97
CA GLN A 345 -3.95 -2.18 -15.12
C GLN A 345 -4.51 -3.57 -14.75
N GLY A 346 -4.53 -4.49 -15.70
CA GLY A 346 -4.95 -5.86 -15.44
C GLY A 346 -3.95 -6.64 -14.57
N ASP A 347 -2.64 -6.49 -14.78
CA ASP A 347 -1.61 -7.13 -13.96
C ASP A 347 -1.68 -6.63 -12.49
N VAL A 348 -1.83 -5.32 -12.30
CA VAL A 348 -2.03 -4.70 -10.99
C VAL A 348 -3.28 -5.24 -10.30
N ALA A 349 -4.42 -5.27 -11.02
CA ALA A 349 -5.68 -5.75 -10.49
C ALA A 349 -5.64 -7.25 -10.14
N ALA A 350 -4.97 -8.08 -10.94
CA ALA A 350 -4.77 -9.49 -10.67
C ALA A 350 -3.93 -9.73 -9.40
N TRP A 351 -2.85 -8.98 -9.25
CA TRP A 351 -1.96 -9.06 -8.09
C TRP A 351 -2.67 -8.66 -6.80
N PHE A 352 -3.30 -7.50 -6.83
CA PHE A 352 -3.87 -6.90 -5.62
C PHE A 352 -5.27 -7.42 -5.29
N GLY A 353 -5.99 -8.03 -6.24
CA GLY A 353 -7.40 -8.38 -6.09
C GLY A 353 -8.32 -7.15 -6.20
N SER A 354 -7.86 -6.11 -6.86
CA SER A 354 -8.53 -4.82 -7.06
C SER A 354 -9.27 -4.75 -8.39
N ASN A 355 -9.84 -3.59 -8.67
CA ASN A 355 -10.44 -3.27 -9.95
C ASN A 355 -9.58 -2.25 -10.71
N PRO A 356 -9.42 -2.40 -12.03
CA PRO A 356 -8.67 -1.45 -12.84
C PRO A 356 -9.42 -0.11 -12.96
N SER A 357 -8.66 0.99 -13.04
CA SER A 357 -9.21 2.30 -13.38
C SER A 357 -9.48 2.46 -14.88
N VAL A 358 -8.90 1.59 -15.71
CA VAL A 358 -9.11 1.56 -17.17
C VAL A 358 -9.97 0.36 -17.52
N PRO A 359 -11.26 0.54 -17.91
CA PRO A 359 -12.19 -0.57 -18.19
C PRO A 359 -11.72 -1.55 -19.26
N ALA A 360 -10.91 -1.10 -20.24
CA ALA A 360 -10.34 -1.96 -21.26
C ALA A 360 -9.45 -3.10 -20.71
N ALA A 361 -8.99 -3.01 -19.47
CA ALA A 361 -8.29 -4.11 -18.80
C ALA A 361 -9.21 -5.34 -18.57
N CYS A 362 -10.53 -5.13 -18.50
CA CYS A 362 -11.53 -6.20 -18.35
C CYS A 362 -11.68 -7.07 -19.61
N ASP A 363 -11.19 -6.61 -20.76
CA ASP A 363 -11.31 -7.28 -22.05
C ASP A 363 -10.20 -8.34 -22.30
N GLY A 364 -9.43 -8.70 -21.26
CA GLY A 364 -8.39 -9.73 -21.34
C GLY A 364 -7.04 -9.20 -21.85
N ALA A 365 -6.75 -7.90 -21.69
CA ALA A 365 -5.46 -7.31 -22.03
C ALA A 365 -4.29 -7.89 -21.19
N SER A 366 -4.56 -8.35 -19.98
CA SER A 366 -3.66 -9.10 -19.11
C SER A 366 -4.06 -10.59 -19.08
N GLU A 367 -3.11 -11.49 -19.35
CA GLU A 367 -3.33 -12.93 -19.19
C GLU A 367 -3.54 -13.32 -17.71
N LEU A 368 -2.91 -12.58 -16.78
CA LEU A 368 -3.02 -12.82 -15.33
C LEU A 368 -4.41 -12.47 -14.80
N PHE A 369 -5.02 -11.42 -15.34
CA PHE A 369 -6.37 -10.98 -14.95
C PHE A 369 -7.48 -11.69 -15.71
N GLY A 370 -7.25 -11.97 -16.98
CA GLY A 370 -8.19 -12.60 -17.88
C GLY A 370 -9.47 -11.77 -18.10
N THR A 371 -10.45 -12.38 -18.78
CA THR A 371 -11.75 -11.73 -19.05
C THR A 371 -12.74 -11.79 -17.89
N GLU A 372 -12.50 -12.65 -16.90
CA GLU A 372 -13.38 -12.80 -15.72
C GLU A 372 -12.90 -11.99 -14.52
N GLY A 373 -11.70 -11.41 -14.57
CA GLY A 373 -11.10 -10.70 -13.44
C GLY A 373 -11.96 -9.57 -12.89
N CYS A 374 -12.46 -8.70 -13.74
CA CYS A 374 -13.35 -7.62 -13.35
C CYS A 374 -14.62 -8.11 -12.65
N LYS A 375 -15.23 -9.15 -13.18
CA LYS A 375 -16.41 -9.75 -12.55
C LYS A 375 -16.08 -10.40 -11.20
N THR A 376 -14.96 -11.09 -11.13
CA THR A 376 -14.48 -11.75 -9.91
C THR A 376 -14.19 -10.73 -8.81
N ASN A 377 -13.55 -9.61 -9.16
CA ASN A 377 -13.18 -8.55 -8.22
C ASN A 377 -14.31 -7.54 -7.96
N GLY A 378 -15.48 -7.75 -8.57
CA GLY A 378 -16.69 -6.98 -8.28
C GLY A 378 -16.71 -5.58 -8.91
N PHE A 379 -16.16 -5.42 -10.12
CA PHE A 379 -16.19 -4.15 -10.87
C PHE A 379 -17.60 -3.54 -10.96
N ASP A 380 -18.63 -4.38 -11.09
CA ASP A 380 -20.04 -3.99 -11.17
C ASP A 380 -20.61 -3.48 -9.82
N ASN A 381 -19.86 -3.62 -8.72
CA ASN A 381 -20.31 -3.16 -7.40
C ASN A 381 -19.88 -1.74 -7.08
N PHE A 382 -19.34 -0.98 -8.03
CA PHE A 382 -18.83 0.38 -7.83
C PHE A 382 -19.79 1.27 -7.01
N ASP A 383 -21.08 1.25 -7.35
CA ASP A 383 -22.10 2.08 -6.69
C ASP A 383 -22.45 1.65 -5.26
N LYS A 384 -21.94 0.50 -4.81
CA LYS A 384 -22.09 0.02 -3.42
C LYS A 384 -20.93 0.37 -2.54
N ILE A 385 -19.89 1.01 -3.11
CA ILE A 385 -18.67 1.36 -2.42
C ILE A 385 -18.68 2.85 -2.07
N HIS A 386 -18.51 3.14 -0.81
CA HIS A 386 -18.27 4.49 -0.31
C HIS A 386 -16.75 4.74 -0.28
N PHE A 387 -16.26 5.41 -1.32
CA PHE A 387 -14.81 5.63 -1.46
C PHE A 387 -14.26 6.60 -0.43
N TRP A 388 -13.11 6.28 0.10
CA TRP A 388 -12.40 7.10 1.08
C TRP A 388 -12.22 8.53 0.57
N LYS A 389 -12.57 9.47 1.40
CA LYS A 389 -12.28 10.89 1.22
C LYS A 389 -11.93 11.50 2.58
N THR A 390 -11.13 12.56 2.57
CA THR A 390 -10.76 13.25 3.81
C THR A 390 -12.00 13.89 4.43
N PRO A 391 -12.37 13.55 5.68
CA PRO A 391 -13.40 14.31 6.42
C PRO A 391 -12.98 15.76 6.63
N ILE A 392 -13.80 16.69 6.17
CA ILE A 392 -13.58 18.13 6.28
C ILE A 392 -14.79 18.79 6.93
N ALA A 393 -14.64 20.02 7.42
CA ALA A 393 -15.74 20.75 8.06
C ALA A 393 -16.92 21.04 7.12
N ASP A 394 -16.67 21.16 5.82
CA ASP A 394 -17.71 21.32 4.79
C ASP A 394 -18.35 19.97 4.49
N CYS A 395 -19.58 19.77 4.98
CA CYS A 395 -20.40 18.59 4.72
C CYS A 395 -21.06 18.59 3.33
N GLY A 396 -20.73 19.54 2.44
CA GLY A 396 -21.52 19.79 1.25
C GLY A 396 -22.84 20.51 1.55
N ASN A 397 -23.58 20.87 0.52
CA ASN A 397 -24.88 21.54 0.63
C ASN A 397 -24.90 22.84 1.48
N GLY A 398 -23.74 23.47 1.71
CA GLY A 398 -23.61 24.69 2.53
C GLY A 398 -23.64 24.44 4.03
N ASN A 399 -23.62 23.20 4.50
CA ASN A 399 -23.43 22.86 5.90
C ASN A 399 -21.93 22.75 6.21
N THR A 400 -21.47 23.36 7.30
CA THR A 400 -20.07 23.40 7.74
C THR A 400 -19.88 22.79 9.14
N ASP A 401 -20.80 21.93 9.57
CA ASP A 401 -20.82 21.36 10.91
C ASP A 401 -20.27 19.92 10.96
N CYS A 402 -19.58 19.47 9.90
CA CYS A 402 -18.96 18.17 9.89
C CYS A 402 -17.66 18.13 10.69
N VAL A 403 -17.42 16.98 11.30
CA VAL A 403 -16.25 16.72 12.13
C VAL A 403 -15.03 16.44 11.24
N THR A 404 -13.96 17.20 11.44
CA THR A 404 -12.73 17.14 10.62
C THR A 404 -11.87 15.94 10.93
N TYR A 405 -10.98 15.57 9.99
CA TYR A 405 -10.07 14.42 10.10
C TYR A 405 -9.14 14.50 11.32
N ASP A 406 -8.70 15.69 11.73
CA ASP A 406 -7.89 15.86 12.95
C ASP A 406 -8.61 15.34 14.19
N ARG A 407 -9.93 15.65 14.28
CA ARG A 407 -10.77 15.15 15.36
C ARG A 407 -11.01 13.64 15.24
N TRP A 408 -11.15 13.12 14.03
CA TRP A 408 -11.22 11.67 13.79
C TRP A 408 -9.96 10.97 14.31
N THR A 409 -8.79 11.51 14.01
CA THR A 409 -7.50 10.98 14.43
C THR A 409 -7.36 10.95 15.95
N GLU A 410 -7.74 12.05 16.63
CA GLU A 410 -7.68 12.17 18.08
C GLU A 410 -8.56 11.13 18.77
N GLU A 411 -9.83 11.06 18.38
CA GLU A 411 -10.82 10.20 19.04
C GLU A 411 -10.59 8.71 18.71
N PHE A 412 -10.22 8.37 17.47
CA PHE A 412 -9.87 7.01 17.10
C PHE A 412 -8.66 6.51 17.90
N THR A 413 -7.61 7.33 18.01
CA THR A 413 -6.42 7.01 18.80
C THR A 413 -6.77 6.77 20.26
N ALA A 414 -7.69 7.54 20.83
CA ALA A 414 -8.15 7.37 22.22
C ALA A 414 -8.87 6.02 22.42
N ILE A 415 -9.58 5.52 21.40
CA ILE A 415 -10.29 4.21 21.48
C ILE A 415 -9.31 3.05 21.28
N VAL A 416 -8.47 3.11 20.27
CA VAL A 416 -7.60 1.99 19.85
C VAL A 416 -6.39 1.84 20.77
N GLY A 417 -5.89 2.94 21.32
CA GLY A 417 -4.75 2.97 22.24
C GLY A 417 -5.04 2.54 23.68
N GLN A 418 -6.29 2.15 24.00
CA GLN A 418 -6.71 1.73 25.35
C GLN A 418 -6.35 0.28 25.68
#